data_fa14f7998254d7fb2ed8474164ea4f0d
#
_entry.id   fa14f7998254d7fb2ed8474164ea4f0d
#
_cell.length_a   1.000
_cell.length_b   1.000
_cell.length_c   1.000
_cell.angle_alpha   90.00
_cell.angle_beta   90.00
_cell.angle_gamma   90.00
#
_symmetry.space_group_name_H-M   'P 1'
#
loop_
_entity.id
_entity.type
_entity.pdbx_description
1 polymer ?
#
loop_
_entity_poly.entity_id
_entity_poly.type
_entity_poly.pdbx_seq_one_letter_code
_entity_poly.pdbx_strand_id
1 'polypeptide(L)'
;DLMSDVLAFVKDKSILITGLTNVHVMRTAEMLDIHCVVFARGKIPPDAVLEEARELGIVVLCTQHTNFTTCGLLYQAGIRGTDVRTGAK
;
A
#
# COMPACT_ATOMS: atom_id res chain seq x y z
N ASP A 1 3.56 -9.80 -5.66
CA ASP A 1 2.87 -8.99 -4.70
C ASP A 1 1.41 -9.46 -4.56
N LEU A 2 1.19 -10.40 -3.70
CA LEU A 2 -0.14 -10.95 -3.48
C LEU A 2 -0.79 -10.26 -2.29
N MET A 3 -2.03 -9.81 -2.45
CA MET A 3 -2.75 -9.14 -1.35
C MET A 3 -2.93 -10.10 -0.17
N SER A 4 -3.02 -11.40 -0.43
CA SER A 4 -3.12 -12.35 0.66
C SER A 4 -1.87 -12.34 1.56
N ASP A 5 -0.70 -12.10 0.97
CA ASP A 5 0.53 -11.98 1.76
C ASP A 5 0.50 -10.72 2.61
N VAL A 6 -0.03 -9.64 2.07
CA VAL A 6 -0.17 -8.40 2.83
C VAL A 6 -1.07 -8.63 4.04
N LEU A 7 -2.20 -9.32 3.84
CA LEU A 7 -3.11 -9.62 4.94
C LEU A 7 -2.44 -10.48 6.02
N ALA A 8 -1.51 -11.35 5.63
CA ALA A 8 -0.89 -12.26 6.57
C ALA A 8 0.23 -11.61 7.38
N PHE A 9 0.94 -10.65 6.82
CA PHE A 9 2.21 -10.23 7.39
C PHE A 9 2.30 -8.75 7.77
N VAL A 10 1.45 -7.88 7.21
CA VAL A 10 1.58 -6.44 7.46
C VAL A 10 0.99 -6.07 8.80
N LYS A 11 1.70 -5.21 9.51
CA LYS A 11 1.22 -4.64 10.77
C LYS A 11 0.49 -3.33 10.52
N ASP A 12 -0.07 -2.76 11.57
CA ASP A 12 -0.81 -1.52 11.48
C ASP A 12 0.11 -0.32 11.17
N LYS A 13 -0.51 0.78 10.76
CA LYS A 13 0.14 2.08 10.52
C LYS A 13 1.21 2.00 9.44
N SER A 14 0.94 1.21 8.42
CA SER A 14 1.85 1.04 7.30
C SER A 14 1.34 1.81 6.10
N ILE A 15 2.24 2.06 5.16
CA ILE A 15 1.89 2.54 3.83
C ILE A 15 1.92 1.33 2.92
N LEU A 16 0.87 1.17 2.13
CA LEU A 16 0.82 0.08 1.14
C LEU A 16 1.32 0.62 -0.18
N ILE A 17 2.36 -0.01 -0.73
CA ILE A 17 2.94 0.37 -2.02
C ILE A 17 2.68 -0.78 -2.97
N THR A 18 1.99 -0.51 -4.09
CA THR A 18 1.59 -1.57 -5.00
C THR A 18 1.44 -1.05 -6.40
N GLY A 19 1.61 -1.95 -7.38
CA GLY A 19 1.25 -1.66 -8.77
C GLY A 19 -0.11 -2.21 -9.14
N LEU A 20 -0.81 -2.85 -8.20
CA LEU A 20 -2.15 -3.38 -8.44
C LEU A 20 -3.17 -2.28 -8.24
N THR A 21 -4.12 -2.16 -9.18
CA THR A 21 -5.10 -1.08 -9.15
C THR A 21 -6.53 -1.58 -9.09
N ASN A 22 -6.74 -2.80 -8.61
CA ASN A 22 -8.09 -3.36 -8.53
C ASN A 22 -8.74 -3.03 -7.18
N VAL A 23 -10.02 -3.38 -7.05
CA VAL A 23 -10.78 -3.02 -5.85
C VAL A 23 -10.30 -3.73 -4.59
N HIS A 24 -9.57 -4.83 -4.74
CA HIS A 24 -9.08 -5.57 -3.58
C HIS A 24 -8.05 -4.76 -2.79
N VAL A 25 -7.36 -3.82 -3.44
CA VAL A 25 -6.36 -2.98 -2.79
C VAL A 25 -7.01 -2.19 -1.65
N MET A 26 -8.14 -1.56 -1.91
CA MET A 26 -8.80 -0.75 -0.89
C MET A 26 -9.38 -1.61 0.22
N ARG A 27 -9.91 -2.78 -0.12
CA ARG A 27 -10.41 -3.69 0.91
C ARG A 27 -9.30 -4.18 1.82
N THR A 28 -8.15 -4.51 1.23
CA THR A 28 -6.99 -4.93 2.00
C THR A 28 -6.53 -3.82 2.93
N ALA A 29 -6.45 -2.60 2.40
CA ALA A 29 -6.03 -1.46 3.21
C ALA A 29 -7.00 -1.22 4.37
N GLU A 30 -8.30 -1.32 4.10
CA GLU A 30 -9.29 -1.14 5.15
C GLU A 30 -9.15 -2.17 6.24
N MET A 31 -9.01 -3.44 5.86
CA MET A 31 -8.93 -4.52 6.83
C MET A 31 -7.69 -4.44 7.70
N LEU A 32 -6.61 -3.87 7.18
CA LEU A 32 -5.36 -3.73 7.90
C LEU A 32 -5.19 -2.35 8.54
N ASP A 33 -6.22 -1.52 8.45
CA ASP A 33 -6.19 -0.15 9.00
C ASP A 33 -5.05 0.67 8.41
N ILE A 34 -4.81 0.49 7.12
CA ILE A 34 -3.81 1.26 6.38
C ILE A 34 -4.50 2.49 5.80
N HIS A 35 -3.93 3.66 6.03
CA HIS A 35 -4.56 4.91 5.64
C HIS A 35 -3.91 5.58 4.44
N CYS A 36 -2.88 4.98 3.87
CA CYS A 36 -2.20 5.55 2.71
C CYS A 36 -1.78 4.43 1.76
N VAL A 37 -2.15 4.59 0.48
CA VAL A 37 -1.78 3.64 -0.57
C VAL A 37 -1.03 4.39 -1.65
N VAL A 38 0.12 3.89 -2.06
CA VAL A 38 0.93 4.45 -3.14
C VAL A 38 0.86 3.50 -4.32
N PHE A 39 0.34 4.00 -5.44
CA PHE A 39 0.32 3.24 -6.69
C PHE A 39 1.58 3.58 -7.48
N ALA A 40 2.40 2.57 -7.72
CA ALA A 40 3.71 2.73 -8.35
C ALA A 40 3.65 2.42 -9.84
N ARG A 41 4.77 2.61 -10.49
CA ARG A 41 5.00 2.28 -11.91
C ARG A 41 4.07 3.03 -12.87
N GLY A 42 3.69 4.24 -12.51
CA GLY A 42 2.81 5.02 -13.39
C GLY A 42 1.39 4.50 -13.46
N LYS A 43 1.00 3.61 -12.58
CA LYS A 43 -0.36 3.08 -12.57
C LYS A 43 -1.31 4.08 -11.96
N ILE A 44 -2.45 4.26 -12.61
CA ILE A 44 -3.49 5.15 -12.12
C ILE A 44 -4.73 4.31 -11.87
N PRO A 45 -5.22 4.28 -10.63
CA PRO A 45 -6.37 3.44 -10.32
C PRO A 45 -7.63 3.96 -10.98
N PRO A 46 -8.58 3.07 -11.28
CA PRO A 46 -9.87 3.49 -11.84
C PRO A 46 -10.64 4.39 -10.87
N ASP A 47 -11.58 5.15 -11.42
CA ASP A 47 -12.39 6.05 -10.61
C ASP A 47 -13.11 5.32 -9.47
N ALA A 48 -13.56 4.10 -9.70
CA ALA A 48 -14.25 3.34 -8.67
C ALA A 48 -13.33 3.09 -7.46
N VAL A 49 -12.05 2.86 -7.70
CA VAL A 49 -11.08 2.65 -6.62
C VAL A 49 -10.86 3.95 -5.85
N LEU A 50 -10.73 5.07 -6.58
CA LEU A 50 -10.55 6.37 -5.95
C LEU A 50 -11.77 6.76 -5.11
N GLU A 51 -12.95 6.45 -5.62
CA GLU A 51 -14.19 6.74 -4.90
C GLU A 51 -14.25 5.96 -3.58
N GLU A 52 -13.89 4.68 -3.64
CA GLU A 52 -13.87 3.86 -2.44
C GLU A 52 -12.84 4.37 -1.45
N ALA A 53 -11.68 4.78 -1.94
CA ALA A 53 -10.65 5.34 -1.07
C ALA A 53 -11.16 6.58 -0.34
N ARG A 54 -11.88 7.44 -1.06
CA ARG A 54 -12.44 8.64 -0.45
C ARG A 54 -13.43 8.29 0.65
N GLU A 55 -14.30 7.31 0.41
CA GLU A 55 -15.29 6.90 1.40
C GLU A 55 -14.63 6.29 2.64
N LEU A 56 -13.51 5.60 2.45
CA LEU A 56 -12.81 4.96 3.55
C LEU A 56 -11.81 5.87 4.24
N GLY A 57 -11.59 7.08 3.73
CA GLY A 57 -10.62 7.99 4.31
C GLY A 57 -9.17 7.60 4.03
N ILE A 58 -8.93 6.89 2.94
CA ILE A 58 -7.59 6.43 2.58
C ILE A 58 -6.97 7.43 1.62
N VAL A 59 -5.75 7.88 1.93
CA VAL A 59 -4.99 8.77 1.07
C VAL A 59 -4.38 7.96 -0.07
N VAL A 60 -4.55 8.45 -1.30
CA VAL A 60 -4.02 7.78 -2.48
C VAL A 60 -2.95 8.66 -3.10
N LEU A 61 -1.78 8.09 -3.31
CA LEU A 61 -0.68 8.74 -4.01
C LEU A 61 -0.29 7.89 -5.21
N CYS A 62 0.17 8.54 -6.27
CA CYS A 62 0.62 7.86 -7.48
C CYS A 62 2.03 8.32 -7.81
N THR A 63 2.85 7.41 -8.34
CA THR A 63 4.21 7.75 -8.74
C THR A 63 4.60 6.99 -10.00
N GLN A 64 5.47 7.61 -10.79
CA GLN A 64 6.03 6.96 -11.99
C GLN A 64 7.11 5.95 -11.63
N HIS A 65 7.65 6.03 -10.44
CA HIS A 65 8.76 5.16 -10.03
C HIS A 65 8.31 3.72 -9.85
N THR A 66 9.26 2.81 -10.00
CA THR A 66 9.01 1.40 -9.66
C THR A 66 8.79 1.25 -8.17
N ASN A 67 8.32 0.08 -7.77
CA ASN A 67 8.19 -0.21 -6.33
C ASN A 67 9.52 -0.06 -5.62
N PHE A 68 10.59 -0.57 -6.23
CA PHE A 68 11.91 -0.51 -5.62
C PHE A 68 12.35 0.93 -5.38
N THR A 69 12.24 1.78 -6.39
CA THR A 69 12.67 3.19 -6.25
C THR A 69 11.77 3.92 -5.27
N THR A 70 10.46 3.67 -5.32
CA THR A 70 9.52 4.29 -4.39
C THR A 70 9.89 3.95 -2.95
N CYS A 71 10.18 2.68 -2.68
CA CYS A 71 10.58 2.26 -1.34
C CYS A 71 11.89 2.92 -0.93
N GLY A 72 12.84 3.03 -1.86
CA GLY A 72 14.11 3.67 -1.57
C GLY A 72 13.95 5.13 -1.18
N LEU A 73 13.13 5.85 -1.92
CA LEU A 73 12.89 7.27 -1.63
C LEU A 73 12.20 7.46 -0.28
N LEU A 74 11.22 6.62 0.02
CA LEU A 74 10.52 6.69 1.29
C LEU A 74 11.46 6.34 2.44
N TYR A 75 12.30 5.35 2.25
CA TYR A 75 13.27 4.95 3.27
C TYR A 75 14.24 6.10 3.57
N GLN A 76 14.72 6.77 2.52
CA GLN A 76 15.60 7.91 2.69
C GLN A 76 14.93 9.06 3.44
N ALA A 77 13.62 9.18 3.28
CA ALA A 77 12.86 10.22 3.97
C ALA A 77 12.51 9.85 5.41
N GLY A 78 12.92 8.69 5.88
CA GLY A 78 12.71 8.29 7.26
C GLY A 78 11.65 7.23 7.48
N ILE A 79 10.95 6.83 6.42
CA ILE A 79 9.93 5.77 6.53
C ILE A 79 10.63 4.43 6.61
N ARG A 80 10.19 3.57 7.52
CA ARG A 80 10.76 2.24 7.68
C ARG A 80 9.73 1.18 7.34
N GLY A 81 10.20 0.06 6.83
CA GLY A 81 9.32 -1.04 6.49
C GLY A 81 8.88 -1.79 7.73
N THR A 82 7.78 -2.54 7.58
CA THR A 82 7.35 -3.46 8.62
C THR A 82 8.08 -4.78 8.43
N ASP A 83 8.49 -5.39 9.54
CA ASP A 83 9.16 -6.67 9.49
C ASP A 83 8.14 -7.79 9.35
N VAL A 84 8.52 -8.80 8.58
CA VAL A 84 7.71 -10.01 8.51
C VAL A 84 7.84 -10.75 9.83
N ARG A 85 6.69 -11.04 10.45
CA ARG A 85 6.70 -11.76 11.73
C ARG A 85 6.85 -13.25 11.49
N THR A 86 7.88 -13.82 12.08
CA THR A 86 8.00 -15.26 12.19
C THR A 86 7.77 -15.59 13.65
N GLY A 87 7.42 -16.76 13.98
CA GLY A 87 7.21 -17.11 15.37
C GLY A 87 8.42 -16.86 16.25
N ALA A 88 9.57 -16.66 15.65
CA ALA A 88 10.81 -16.48 16.40
C ALA A 88 11.02 -15.05 16.90
N LYS A 89 10.20 -14.13 16.45
CA LYS A 89 10.36 -12.72 16.87
C LYS A 89 9.40 -12.39 17.98
#